data_800e48547bcc0c049cbb377fb3b556cb
#
_entry.id   800e48547bcc0c049cbb377fb3b556cb
#
_cell.length_a   1.000
_cell.length_b   1.000
_cell.length_c   1.000
_cell.angle_alpha   90.00
_cell.angle_beta   90.00
_cell.angle_gamma   90.00
#
_symmetry.space_group_name_H-M   'P 1'
#
loop_
_entity.id
_entity.type
_entity.pdbx_description
1 polymer ?
#
loop_
_entity_poly.entity_id
_entity_poly.type
_entity_poly.pdbx_seq_one_letter_code
_entity_poly.pdbx_strand_id
1 'polypeptide(L)'
;ATADAELQASIGTLLAALQPKQWVAVYDAYGGNDEPIDTVASRLRSLGQKEAFAPLRIRQVPHADDYQRCEEAGTDLGQLLTKAKTIAAMKALDGDLDKALGRLSGGLYVVTARQQTDDGERSSAMVASWVSQASFDPPGITVAVAKDRAIEALMQVGDRFVLNILREDNHQQLLRHFLKRFPPGADRFAGVATLDGVAAGGPVLGDALAFLGCRVAQRLEGPDHWIIYAEVEQGNVSDTEASTAVHHRKVGNHY
;
A
#
# COMPACT_ATOMS: atom_id res chain seq x y z
N ALA A 1 4.55 -34.87 -23.58
CA ALA A 1 5.86 -34.58 -24.23
C ALA A 1 5.74 -33.45 -25.26
N THR A 2 4.66 -33.40 -26.05
CA THR A 2 4.46 -32.35 -27.08
C THR A 2 4.06 -30.98 -26.49
N ALA A 3 3.18 -30.96 -25.50
CA ALA A 3 2.74 -29.72 -24.85
C ALA A 3 3.88 -29.01 -24.10
N ASP A 4 4.79 -29.76 -23.51
CA ASP A 4 5.96 -29.21 -22.82
C ASP A 4 6.97 -28.58 -23.80
N ALA A 5 7.19 -29.19 -24.98
CA ALA A 5 8.07 -28.66 -26.03
C ALA A 5 7.51 -27.37 -26.63
N GLU A 6 6.19 -27.27 -26.86
CA GLU A 6 5.52 -26.06 -27.35
C GLU A 6 5.58 -24.93 -26.32
N LEU A 7 5.40 -25.24 -25.04
CA LEU A 7 5.52 -24.27 -23.96
C LEU A 7 6.95 -23.72 -23.87
N GLN A 8 7.97 -24.59 -23.93
CA GLN A 8 9.38 -24.19 -23.92
C GLN A 8 9.74 -23.32 -25.13
N ALA A 9 9.24 -23.64 -26.32
CA ALA A 9 9.44 -22.84 -27.52
C ALA A 9 8.79 -21.45 -27.40
N SER A 10 7.57 -21.39 -26.85
CA SER A 10 6.85 -20.13 -26.61
C SER A 10 7.56 -19.24 -25.60
N ILE A 11 8.02 -19.82 -24.49
CA ILE A 11 8.85 -19.13 -23.49
C ILE A 11 10.14 -18.61 -24.14
N GLY A 12 10.82 -19.41 -24.95
CA GLY A 12 12.03 -19.01 -25.67
C GLY A 12 11.80 -17.81 -26.59
N THR A 13 10.70 -17.80 -27.33
CA THR A 13 10.30 -16.71 -28.22
C THR A 13 10.02 -15.42 -27.42
N LEU A 14 9.30 -15.53 -26.32
CA LEU A 14 9.00 -14.42 -25.41
C LEU A 14 10.28 -13.82 -24.82
N LEU A 15 11.19 -14.66 -24.33
CA LEU A 15 12.46 -14.23 -23.76
C LEU A 15 13.36 -13.53 -24.79
N ALA A 16 13.33 -13.97 -26.06
CA ALA A 16 14.09 -13.36 -27.14
C ALA A 16 13.57 -11.97 -27.55
N ALA A 17 12.28 -11.69 -27.31
CA ALA A 17 11.66 -10.40 -27.61
C ALA A 17 11.89 -9.33 -26.55
N LEU A 18 12.41 -9.70 -25.37
CA LEU A 18 12.63 -8.75 -24.26
C LEU A 18 13.77 -7.77 -24.57
N GLN A 19 13.52 -6.51 -24.32
CA GLN A 19 14.56 -5.48 -24.34
C GLN A 19 15.46 -5.57 -23.10
N PRO A 20 16.75 -5.24 -23.19
CA PRO A 20 17.65 -5.26 -22.05
C PRO A 20 17.17 -4.36 -20.90
N LYS A 21 17.27 -4.84 -19.66
CA LYS A 21 16.95 -4.10 -18.43
C LYS A 21 15.46 -3.72 -18.30
N GLN A 22 14.56 -4.41 -18.96
CA GLN A 22 13.12 -4.26 -18.71
C GLN A 22 12.75 -4.73 -17.31
N TRP A 23 11.71 -4.12 -16.75
CA TRP A 23 11.05 -4.67 -15.58
C TRP A 23 10.18 -5.85 -16.00
N VAL A 24 10.37 -6.98 -15.32
CA VAL A 24 9.63 -8.22 -15.57
C VAL A 24 9.02 -8.72 -14.28
N ALA A 25 7.88 -9.36 -14.39
CA ALA A 25 7.20 -10.02 -13.29
C ALA A 25 6.76 -11.41 -13.76
N VAL A 26 6.91 -12.39 -12.89
CA VAL A 26 6.52 -13.78 -13.18
C VAL A 26 5.49 -14.19 -12.15
N TYR A 27 4.39 -14.75 -12.62
CA TYR A 27 3.37 -15.34 -11.75
C TYR A 27 2.84 -16.62 -12.38
N ASP A 28 2.37 -17.53 -11.55
CA ASP A 28 1.80 -18.80 -11.95
C ASP A 28 0.62 -19.19 -11.05
N ALA A 29 -0.44 -19.72 -11.64
CA ALA A 29 -1.56 -20.32 -10.94
C ALA A 29 -1.38 -21.84 -10.97
N TYR A 30 -0.99 -22.43 -9.84
CA TYR A 30 -0.57 -23.81 -9.78
C TYR A 30 -1.54 -24.72 -9.01
N GLY A 31 -1.63 -25.99 -9.47
CA GLY A 31 -2.35 -27.07 -8.80
C GLY A 31 -1.51 -28.33 -8.57
N GLY A 32 -0.20 -28.27 -8.79
CA GLY A 32 0.73 -29.39 -8.71
C GLY A 32 2.13 -29.01 -8.25
N ASN A 33 3.06 -29.98 -8.28
CA ASN A 33 4.40 -29.82 -7.74
C ASN A 33 5.46 -29.38 -8.75
N ASP A 34 5.20 -29.47 -10.04
CA ASP A 34 6.17 -29.16 -11.10
C ASP A 34 5.89 -27.77 -11.69
N GLU A 35 6.56 -26.76 -11.14
CA GLU A 35 6.34 -25.37 -11.49
C GLU A 35 7.49 -24.83 -12.34
N PRO A 36 7.22 -24.45 -13.62
CA PRO A 36 8.24 -23.85 -14.48
C PRO A 36 8.64 -22.45 -14.04
N ILE A 37 7.92 -21.85 -13.09
CA ILE A 37 8.09 -20.46 -12.63
C ILE A 37 9.53 -20.14 -12.22
N ASP A 38 10.20 -21.04 -11.48
CA ASP A 38 11.58 -20.85 -11.04
C ASP A 38 12.57 -20.90 -12.20
N THR A 39 12.31 -21.75 -13.17
CA THR A 39 13.13 -21.85 -14.40
C THR A 39 13.00 -20.57 -15.21
N VAL A 40 11.78 -20.06 -15.41
CA VAL A 40 11.52 -18.80 -16.11
C VAL A 40 12.18 -17.62 -15.39
N ALA A 41 11.98 -17.50 -14.08
CA ALA A 41 12.57 -16.45 -13.28
C ALA A 41 14.11 -16.48 -13.31
N SER A 42 14.72 -17.66 -13.18
CA SER A 42 16.17 -17.84 -13.27
C SER A 42 16.70 -17.44 -14.64
N ARG A 43 15.99 -17.77 -15.69
CA ARG A 43 16.37 -17.39 -17.05
C ARG A 43 16.29 -15.88 -17.27
N LEU A 44 15.23 -15.23 -16.77
CA LEU A 44 15.09 -13.77 -16.84
C LEU A 44 16.25 -13.06 -16.11
N ARG A 45 16.63 -13.53 -14.93
CA ARG A 45 17.80 -13.02 -14.20
C ARG A 45 19.09 -13.18 -14.99
N SER A 46 19.30 -14.36 -15.61
CA SER A 46 20.50 -14.61 -16.43
C SER A 46 20.58 -13.71 -17.66
N LEU A 47 19.45 -13.23 -18.17
CA LEU A 47 19.34 -12.26 -19.25
C LEU A 47 19.47 -10.80 -18.79
N GLY A 48 19.75 -10.57 -17.51
CA GLY A 48 19.94 -9.23 -16.94
C GLY A 48 18.65 -8.42 -16.83
N GLN A 49 17.49 -9.08 -16.83
CA GLN A 49 16.21 -8.41 -16.62
C GLN A 49 16.04 -8.02 -15.14
N LYS A 50 15.23 -6.99 -14.90
CA LYS A 50 14.95 -6.48 -13.54
C LYS A 50 13.66 -7.10 -13.04
N GLU A 51 13.72 -7.88 -11.98
CA GLU A 51 12.50 -8.38 -11.32
C GLU A 51 11.79 -7.24 -10.59
N ALA A 52 10.51 -7.04 -10.88
CA ALA A 52 9.66 -6.09 -10.18
C ALA A 52 9.34 -6.56 -8.76
N PHE A 53 9.11 -7.86 -8.62
CA PHE A 53 8.86 -8.56 -7.35
C PHE A 53 9.29 -10.03 -7.51
N ALA A 54 9.43 -10.74 -6.38
CA ALA A 54 9.71 -12.17 -6.40
C ALA A 54 8.59 -12.96 -7.11
N PRO A 55 8.89 -14.08 -7.79
CA PRO A 55 7.88 -14.87 -8.48
C PRO A 55 6.67 -15.19 -7.60
N LEU A 56 5.47 -14.85 -8.08
CA LEU A 56 4.22 -15.10 -7.37
C LEU A 56 3.67 -16.49 -7.73
N ARG A 57 3.47 -17.32 -6.72
CA ARG A 57 2.75 -18.58 -6.83
C ARG A 57 1.36 -18.40 -6.25
N ILE A 58 0.35 -18.62 -7.08
CA ILE A 58 -1.06 -18.46 -6.74
C ILE A 58 -1.68 -19.84 -6.76
N ARG A 59 -2.37 -20.21 -5.70
CA ARG A 59 -3.10 -21.49 -5.65
C ARG A 59 -4.20 -21.54 -6.70
N GLN A 60 -4.52 -22.73 -7.22
CA GLN A 60 -5.59 -22.93 -8.19
C GLN A 60 -6.94 -22.43 -7.65
N VAL A 61 -7.17 -22.59 -6.34
CA VAL A 61 -8.25 -21.94 -5.61
C VAL A 61 -7.62 -20.88 -4.71
N PRO A 62 -7.63 -19.60 -5.12
CA PRO A 62 -6.97 -18.54 -4.36
C PRO A 62 -7.65 -18.31 -3.01
N HIS A 63 -6.87 -18.02 -2.00
CA HIS A 63 -7.31 -17.55 -0.69
C HIS A 63 -7.08 -16.04 -0.55
N ALA A 64 -7.53 -15.44 0.55
CA ALA A 64 -7.41 -14.02 0.80
C ALA A 64 -5.96 -13.50 0.73
N ASP A 65 -4.99 -14.27 1.22
CA ASP A 65 -3.57 -13.96 1.15
C ASP A 65 -3.00 -13.97 -0.28
N ASP A 66 -3.55 -14.81 -1.18
CA ASP A 66 -3.17 -14.80 -2.58
C ASP A 66 -3.66 -13.52 -3.28
N TYR A 67 -4.90 -13.11 -3.03
CA TYR A 67 -5.43 -11.84 -3.54
C TYR A 67 -4.63 -10.65 -3.02
N GLN A 68 -4.34 -10.60 -1.72
CA GLN A 68 -3.52 -9.54 -1.14
C GLN A 68 -2.13 -9.47 -1.79
N ARG A 69 -1.46 -10.61 -1.96
CA ARG A 69 -0.14 -10.68 -2.63
C ARG A 69 -0.20 -10.15 -4.07
N CYS A 70 -1.25 -10.48 -4.80
CA CYS A 70 -1.44 -9.99 -6.17
C CYS A 70 -1.63 -8.47 -6.22
N GLU A 71 -2.46 -7.92 -5.35
CA GLU A 71 -2.70 -6.47 -5.25
C GLU A 71 -1.42 -5.71 -4.87
N GLU A 72 -0.69 -6.19 -3.88
CA GLU A 72 0.58 -5.60 -3.45
C GLU A 72 1.66 -5.68 -4.54
N ALA A 73 1.74 -6.79 -5.26
CA ALA A 73 2.67 -6.95 -6.39
C ALA A 73 2.31 -6.04 -7.57
N GLY A 74 1.03 -5.90 -7.88
CA GLY A 74 0.54 -4.96 -8.89
C GLY A 74 0.85 -3.52 -8.53
N THR A 75 0.65 -3.15 -7.28
CA THR A 75 1.02 -1.85 -6.71
C THR A 75 2.53 -1.58 -6.86
N ASP A 76 3.35 -2.54 -6.47
CA ASP A 76 4.82 -2.46 -6.57
C ASP A 76 5.27 -2.24 -8.02
N LEU A 77 4.72 -3.00 -8.96
CA LEU A 77 5.02 -2.85 -10.39
C LEU A 77 4.58 -1.47 -10.90
N GLY A 78 3.37 -1.02 -10.56
CA GLY A 78 2.86 0.30 -10.91
C GLY A 78 3.78 1.43 -10.43
N GLN A 79 4.20 1.38 -9.18
CA GLN A 79 5.13 2.36 -8.59
C GLN A 79 6.51 2.34 -9.26
N LEU A 80 7.03 1.16 -9.62
CA LEU A 80 8.31 1.06 -10.34
C LEU A 80 8.24 1.69 -11.74
N LEU A 81 7.12 1.50 -12.46
CA LEU A 81 6.91 2.06 -13.79
C LEU A 81 6.69 3.58 -13.75
N THR A 82 6.01 4.10 -12.74
CA THR A 82 5.73 5.52 -12.59
C THR A 82 6.88 6.32 -12.00
N LYS A 83 7.76 5.68 -11.22
CA LYS A 83 8.88 6.32 -10.53
C LYS A 83 9.75 7.21 -11.43
N ALA A 84 10.08 6.76 -12.62
CA ALA A 84 10.89 7.53 -13.56
C ALA A 84 10.15 8.78 -14.05
N LYS A 85 8.84 8.67 -14.31
CA LYS A 85 7.97 9.79 -14.70
C LYS A 85 7.83 10.78 -13.54
N THR A 86 7.65 10.28 -12.33
CA THR A 86 7.55 11.10 -11.11
C THR A 86 8.84 11.88 -10.87
N ILE A 87 10.02 11.24 -10.97
CA ILE A 87 11.31 11.91 -10.81
C ILE A 87 11.52 12.99 -11.91
N ALA A 88 11.13 12.72 -13.15
CA ALA A 88 11.21 13.71 -14.22
C ALA A 88 10.26 14.89 -13.98
N ALA A 89 9.04 14.61 -13.54
CA ALA A 89 8.08 15.62 -13.12
C ALA A 89 8.60 16.45 -11.95
N MET A 90 9.15 15.81 -10.91
CA MET A 90 9.77 16.50 -9.76
C MET A 90 10.87 17.47 -10.15
N LYS A 91 11.71 17.13 -11.13
CA LYS A 91 12.77 18.02 -11.64
C LYS A 91 12.23 19.20 -12.44
N ALA A 92 11.04 19.05 -13.02
CA ALA A 92 10.37 20.13 -13.78
C ALA A 92 9.59 21.11 -12.89
N LEU A 93 9.36 20.76 -11.62
CA LEU A 93 8.47 21.45 -10.70
C LEU A 93 9.26 22.28 -9.68
N ASP A 94 9.96 23.30 -10.13
CA ASP A 94 10.52 24.36 -9.28
C ASP A 94 9.62 25.64 -9.30
N GLY A 95 8.37 25.47 -9.69
CA GLY A 95 7.40 26.54 -9.81
C GLY A 95 6.85 27.02 -8.46
N ASP A 96 6.40 28.27 -8.41
CA ASP A 96 5.81 28.85 -7.20
C ASP A 96 4.55 28.13 -6.73
N LEU A 97 3.77 27.54 -7.67
CA LEU A 97 2.58 26.75 -7.34
C LEU A 97 2.95 25.52 -6.49
N ASP A 98 3.98 24.78 -6.88
CA ASP A 98 4.39 23.59 -6.12
C ASP A 98 4.93 23.93 -4.75
N LYS A 99 5.69 25.02 -4.65
CA LYS A 99 6.17 25.55 -3.38
C LYS A 99 5.02 26.02 -2.50
N ALA A 100 4.00 26.65 -3.07
CA ALA A 100 2.80 27.08 -2.35
C ALA A 100 2.00 25.85 -1.84
N LEU A 101 1.75 24.85 -2.68
CA LEU A 101 1.11 23.59 -2.28
C LEU A 101 1.89 22.86 -1.18
N GLY A 102 3.21 22.94 -1.21
CA GLY A 102 4.08 22.40 -0.15
C GLY A 102 3.90 23.07 1.22
N ARG A 103 3.21 24.21 1.31
CA ARG A 103 2.90 24.89 2.58
C ARG A 103 1.65 24.36 3.26
N LEU A 104 0.87 23.51 2.57
CA LEU A 104 -0.23 22.80 3.21
C LEU A 104 0.36 21.78 4.19
N SER A 105 0.33 22.10 5.46
CA SER A 105 0.77 21.19 6.53
C SER A 105 -0.37 20.26 6.93
N GLY A 106 -0.03 19.08 7.43
CA GLY A 106 -0.98 18.12 7.99
C GLY A 106 -0.36 17.36 9.14
N GLY A 107 -1.16 16.66 9.92
CA GLY A 107 -0.67 15.71 10.89
C GLY A 107 0.02 14.53 10.21
N LEU A 108 0.71 13.71 10.99
CA LEU A 108 1.24 12.42 10.56
C LEU A 108 0.42 11.29 11.15
N TYR A 109 0.03 10.37 10.28
CA TYR A 109 -0.87 9.28 10.61
C TYR A 109 -0.40 7.98 9.98
N VAL A 110 -0.85 6.86 10.54
CA VAL A 110 -0.83 5.56 9.87
C VAL A 110 -2.26 5.07 9.77
N VAL A 111 -2.72 4.86 8.55
CA VAL A 111 -3.99 4.17 8.28
C VAL A 111 -3.70 2.68 8.28
N THR A 112 -4.48 1.92 9.04
CA THR A 112 -4.42 0.45 9.10
C THR A 112 -5.78 -0.11 8.74
N ALA A 113 -5.81 -1.14 7.89
CA ALA A 113 -7.03 -1.83 7.51
C ALA A 113 -6.84 -3.34 7.61
N ARG A 114 -7.90 -4.04 8.07
CA ARG A 114 -7.95 -5.49 8.18
C ARG A 114 -9.36 -5.96 7.87
N GLN A 115 -9.46 -6.94 7.00
CA GLN A 115 -10.72 -7.59 6.66
C GLN A 115 -10.59 -9.10 6.87
N GLN A 116 -11.57 -9.69 7.54
CA GLN A 116 -11.72 -11.13 7.62
C GLN A 116 -12.70 -11.56 6.54
N THR A 117 -12.28 -12.48 5.69
CA THR A 117 -13.12 -13.10 4.66
C THR A 117 -13.21 -14.60 4.91
N ASP A 118 -14.10 -15.29 4.20
CA ASP A 118 -14.23 -16.76 4.30
C ASP A 118 -12.93 -17.47 3.89
N ASP A 119 -12.11 -16.83 3.05
CA ASP A 119 -10.85 -17.37 2.53
C ASP A 119 -9.62 -17.00 3.38
N GLY A 120 -9.80 -16.20 4.45
CA GLY A 120 -8.72 -15.80 5.35
C GLY A 120 -8.71 -14.29 5.65
N GLU A 121 -7.62 -13.82 6.23
CA GLU A 121 -7.42 -12.43 6.61
C GLU A 121 -6.63 -11.66 5.55
N ARG A 122 -7.05 -10.43 5.28
CA ARG A 122 -6.32 -9.43 4.48
C ARG A 122 -6.04 -8.22 5.33
N SER A 123 -4.81 -7.71 5.30
CA SER A 123 -4.44 -6.52 6.06
C SER A 123 -3.44 -5.64 5.32
N SER A 124 -3.50 -4.34 5.57
CA SER A 124 -2.58 -3.38 4.98
C SER A 124 -2.40 -2.17 5.87
N ALA A 125 -1.35 -1.40 5.61
CA ALA A 125 -1.07 -0.14 6.29
C ALA A 125 -0.44 0.88 5.35
N MET A 126 -0.68 2.17 5.62
CA MET A 126 -0.15 3.28 4.84
C MET A 126 0.11 4.48 5.75
N VAL A 127 1.25 5.16 5.56
CA VAL A 127 1.46 6.49 6.14
C VAL A 127 0.58 7.50 5.39
N ALA A 128 -0.10 8.37 6.13
CA ALA A 128 -0.95 9.42 5.59
C ALA A 128 -0.65 10.77 6.24
N SER A 129 -0.82 11.84 5.47
CA SER A 129 -0.74 13.22 5.97
C SER A 129 -1.88 14.12 5.46
N TRP A 130 -2.61 13.68 4.45
CA TRP A 130 -3.78 14.40 3.93
C TRP A 130 -5.04 13.85 4.60
N VAL A 131 -5.21 14.27 5.86
CA VAL A 131 -6.35 13.92 6.70
C VAL A 131 -6.90 15.20 7.31
N SER A 132 -8.20 15.34 7.31
CA SER A 132 -8.89 16.47 7.94
C SER A 132 -10.18 16.02 8.60
N GLN A 133 -10.55 16.64 9.73
CA GLN A 133 -11.92 16.55 10.23
C GLN A 133 -12.86 17.20 9.21
N ALA A 134 -13.97 16.56 8.92
CA ALA A 134 -14.92 16.97 7.88
C ALA A 134 -16.36 17.13 8.37
N SER A 135 -16.70 16.61 9.55
CA SER A 135 -18.03 16.71 10.14
C SER A 135 -17.98 16.64 11.66
N PHE A 136 -18.96 17.25 12.33
CA PHE A 136 -19.16 17.19 13.77
C PHE A 136 -20.26 16.20 14.17
N ASP A 137 -21.31 16.08 13.35
CA ASP A 137 -22.46 15.22 13.62
C ASP A 137 -23.02 14.62 12.32
N PRO A 138 -22.85 13.30 12.10
CA PRO A 138 -21.97 12.43 12.86
C PRO A 138 -20.50 12.88 12.71
N PRO A 139 -19.62 12.59 13.69
CA PRO A 139 -18.20 12.90 13.57
C PRO A 139 -17.62 12.22 12.32
N GLY A 140 -16.88 12.97 11.52
CA GLY A 140 -16.34 12.45 10.26
C GLY A 140 -15.01 13.07 9.89
N ILE A 141 -14.26 12.31 9.10
CA ILE A 141 -12.95 12.71 8.58
C ILE A 141 -12.87 12.47 7.07
N THR A 142 -11.99 13.21 6.41
CA THR A 142 -11.52 12.87 5.06
C THR A 142 -10.09 12.37 5.09
N VAL A 143 -9.80 11.37 4.25
CA VAL A 143 -8.45 10.83 4.02
C VAL A 143 -8.21 10.73 2.52
N ALA A 144 -7.09 11.25 2.02
CA ALA A 144 -6.67 11.01 0.66
C ALA A 144 -5.83 9.74 0.58
N VAL A 145 -6.24 8.80 -0.25
CA VAL A 145 -5.58 7.52 -0.50
C VAL A 145 -5.18 7.43 -1.96
N ALA A 146 -3.87 7.32 -2.21
CA ALA A 146 -3.38 7.18 -3.57
C ALA A 146 -3.87 5.87 -4.20
N LYS A 147 -4.29 5.92 -5.47
CA LYS A 147 -4.82 4.76 -6.21
C LYS A 147 -3.81 3.63 -6.38
N ASP A 148 -2.51 3.94 -6.23
CA ASP A 148 -1.42 2.99 -6.28
C ASP A 148 -1.03 2.42 -4.89
N ARG A 149 -1.92 2.45 -3.91
CA ARG A 149 -1.71 1.88 -2.57
C ARG A 149 -2.59 0.66 -2.36
N ALA A 150 -1.97 -0.47 -1.99
CA ALA A 150 -2.69 -1.72 -1.77
C ALA A 150 -3.81 -1.63 -0.71
N ILE A 151 -3.69 -0.72 0.26
CA ILE A 151 -4.73 -0.48 1.25
C ILE A 151 -6.05 0.04 0.62
N GLU A 152 -5.99 0.62 -0.57
CA GLU A 152 -7.16 1.13 -1.30
C GLU A 152 -8.22 0.05 -1.47
N ALA A 153 -7.80 -1.19 -1.75
CA ALA A 153 -8.68 -2.34 -1.90
C ALA A 153 -9.46 -2.70 -0.62
N LEU A 154 -8.97 -2.29 0.54
CA LEU A 154 -9.57 -2.52 1.87
C LEU A 154 -10.35 -1.30 2.39
N MET A 155 -10.60 -0.30 1.54
CA MET A 155 -11.26 0.94 1.92
C MET A 155 -12.44 1.27 0.99
N GLN A 156 -13.25 0.26 0.66
CA GLN A 156 -14.46 0.43 -0.12
C GLN A 156 -15.59 0.98 0.76
N VAL A 157 -16.66 1.49 0.15
CA VAL A 157 -17.83 1.99 0.92
C VAL A 157 -18.39 0.87 1.80
N GLY A 158 -18.52 1.16 3.09
CA GLY A 158 -18.93 0.21 4.12
C GLY A 158 -17.77 -0.45 4.88
N ASP A 159 -16.57 -0.46 4.32
CA ASP A 159 -15.38 -1.00 5.00
C ASP A 159 -14.99 -0.15 6.22
N ARG A 160 -14.29 -0.80 7.14
CA ARG A 160 -13.74 -0.15 8.32
C ARG A 160 -12.23 -0.10 8.25
N PHE A 161 -11.66 0.94 8.85
CA PHE A 161 -10.22 1.13 9.01
C PHE A 161 -9.92 1.86 10.32
N VAL A 162 -8.67 1.87 10.73
CA VAL A 162 -8.21 2.64 11.87
C VAL A 162 -7.25 3.73 11.40
N LEU A 163 -7.49 4.97 11.83
CA LEU A 163 -6.56 6.07 11.71
C LEU A 163 -5.75 6.16 13.00
N ASN A 164 -4.48 5.83 12.95
CA ASN A 164 -3.55 5.98 14.08
C ASN A 164 -2.85 7.34 13.98
N ILE A 165 -3.05 8.19 14.95
CA ILE A 165 -2.49 9.54 15.04
C ILE A 165 -1.12 9.45 15.69
N LEU A 166 -0.08 9.91 14.99
CA LEU A 166 1.29 9.77 15.46
C LEU A 166 1.66 10.89 16.44
N ARG A 167 2.44 10.52 17.43
CA ARG A 167 2.94 11.39 18.47
C ARG A 167 4.22 12.11 18.03
N GLU A 168 4.37 13.38 18.35
CA GLU A 168 5.48 14.22 17.88
C GLU A 168 6.86 13.70 18.31
N ASP A 169 6.96 13.20 19.53
CA ASP A 169 8.23 12.79 20.14
C ASP A 169 8.73 11.39 19.73
N ASN A 170 7.84 10.51 19.22
CA ASN A 170 8.20 9.13 18.90
C ASN A 170 7.81 8.66 17.48
N HIS A 171 7.18 9.49 16.65
CA HIS A 171 6.64 9.11 15.33
C HIS A 171 7.67 8.51 14.36
N GLN A 172 8.96 8.84 14.49
CA GLN A 172 9.98 8.46 13.53
C GLN A 172 10.18 6.95 13.39
N GLN A 173 9.97 6.19 14.46
CA GLN A 173 10.09 4.73 14.42
C GLN A 173 8.98 4.12 13.56
N LEU A 174 7.73 4.51 13.78
CA LEU A 174 6.58 4.07 13.00
C LEU A 174 6.68 4.54 11.54
N LEU A 175 7.09 5.78 11.29
CA LEU A 175 7.32 6.26 9.93
C LEU A 175 8.36 5.41 9.20
N ARG A 176 9.54 5.19 9.78
CA ARG A 176 10.58 4.35 9.18
C ARG A 176 10.08 2.94 8.90
N HIS A 177 9.24 2.39 9.78
CA HIS A 177 8.67 1.07 9.60
C HIS A 177 7.70 1.03 8.41
N PHE A 178 6.70 1.92 8.37
CA PHE A 178 5.65 1.87 7.35
C PHE A 178 6.01 2.55 6.02
N LEU A 179 7.11 3.31 5.94
CA LEU A 179 7.66 3.84 4.69
C LEU A 179 8.63 2.88 3.99
N LYS A 180 9.11 1.84 4.68
CA LYS A 180 9.94 0.82 4.01
C LYS A 180 9.10 0.04 3.00
N ARG A 181 9.76 -0.45 1.95
CA ARG A 181 9.13 -1.37 1.01
C ARG A 181 8.94 -2.74 1.68
N PHE A 182 7.74 -3.26 1.63
CA PHE A 182 7.42 -4.62 2.05
C PHE A 182 7.32 -5.51 0.82
N PRO A 183 7.90 -6.71 0.83
CA PRO A 183 7.61 -7.71 -0.19
C PRO A 183 6.11 -8.06 -0.20
N PRO A 184 5.54 -8.39 -1.37
CA PRO A 184 4.14 -8.83 -1.45
C PRO A 184 3.84 -10.00 -0.50
N GLY A 185 2.79 -9.87 0.31
CA GLY A 185 2.38 -10.85 1.31
C GLY A 185 3.15 -10.81 2.63
N ALA A 186 4.06 -9.86 2.81
CA ALA A 186 4.74 -9.70 4.09
C ALA A 186 3.80 -9.14 5.16
N ASP A 187 3.93 -9.64 6.38
CA ASP A 187 3.26 -9.04 7.53
C ASP A 187 3.82 -7.64 7.80
N ARG A 188 3.01 -6.62 7.50
CA ARG A 188 3.36 -5.21 7.68
C ARG A 188 3.43 -4.79 9.13
N PHE A 189 2.86 -5.58 10.04
CA PHE A 189 2.80 -5.29 11.48
C PHE A 189 3.89 -6.04 12.26
N ALA A 190 4.65 -6.93 11.63
CA ALA A 190 5.73 -7.65 12.27
C ALA A 190 6.75 -6.68 12.91
N GLY A 191 6.93 -6.80 14.22
CA GLY A 191 7.85 -5.96 15.00
C GLY A 191 7.27 -4.59 15.39
N VAL A 192 5.97 -4.36 15.19
CA VAL A 192 5.24 -3.18 15.68
C VAL A 192 4.28 -3.63 16.79
N ALA A 193 4.26 -2.89 17.90
CA ALA A 193 3.28 -3.14 18.96
C ALA A 193 1.88 -2.79 18.46
N THR A 194 0.95 -3.74 18.53
CA THR A 194 -0.45 -3.56 18.16
C THR A 194 -1.37 -3.91 19.34
N LEU A 195 -2.50 -3.23 19.40
CA LEU A 195 -3.58 -3.46 20.35
C LEU A 195 -4.75 -4.08 19.56
N ASP A 196 -4.79 -5.39 19.48
CA ASP A 196 -5.82 -6.10 18.73
C ASP A 196 -7.18 -6.08 19.47
N GLY A 197 -8.26 -6.04 18.70
CA GLY A 197 -9.63 -6.04 19.22
C GLY A 197 -10.09 -4.73 19.85
N VAL A 198 -9.25 -3.70 19.87
CA VAL A 198 -9.58 -2.38 20.44
C VAL A 198 -10.46 -1.59 19.49
N ALA A 199 -10.21 -1.69 18.17
CA ALA A 199 -11.03 -1.06 17.16
C ALA A 199 -11.40 -2.05 16.04
N ALA A 200 -12.59 -1.87 15.48
CA ALA A 200 -12.99 -2.62 14.30
C ALA A 200 -12.30 -2.04 13.05
N GLY A 201 -11.90 -2.92 12.12
CA GLY A 201 -11.38 -2.54 10.81
C GLY A 201 -9.86 -2.48 10.69
N GLY A 202 -9.09 -2.64 11.76
CA GLY A 202 -7.63 -2.69 11.67
C GLY A 202 -6.93 -2.66 13.02
N PRO A 203 -5.61 -2.96 13.04
CA PRO A 203 -4.82 -2.85 14.26
C PRO A 203 -4.69 -1.40 14.73
N VAL A 204 -4.84 -1.20 16.03
CA VAL A 204 -4.41 0.04 16.70
C VAL A 204 -2.93 -0.09 17.03
N LEU A 205 -2.12 0.90 16.67
CA LEU A 205 -0.69 0.90 16.97
C LEU A 205 -0.44 1.32 18.41
N GLY A 206 0.31 0.51 19.16
CA GLY A 206 0.56 0.73 20.59
C GLY A 206 1.28 2.04 20.90
N ASP A 207 2.14 2.51 19.98
CA ASP A 207 2.89 3.77 20.12
C ASP A 207 2.16 4.99 19.53
N ALA A 208 0.91 4.85 19.09
CA ALA A 208 0.13 5.98 18.59
C ALA A 208 -0.33 6.88 19.75
N LEU A 209 -0.37 8.19 19.51
CA LEU A 209 -0.94 9.17 20.44
C LEU A 209 -2.43 8.94 20.65
N ALA A 210 -3.12 8.67 19.56
CA ALA A 210 -4.56 8.43 19.56
C ALA A 210 -4.94 7.55 18.38
N PHE A 211 -6.15 7.00 18.40
CA PHE A 211 -6.72 6.33 17.25
C PHE A 211 -8.19 6.73 17.03
N LEU A 212 -8.62 6.62 15.78
CA LEU A 212 -10.02 6.71 15.38
C LEU A 212 -10.37 5.45 14.59
N GLY A 213 -11.39 4.71 15.04
CA GLY A 213 -12.03 3.64 14.29
C GLY A 213 -13.09 4.24 13.38
N CYS A 214 -12.95 4.03 12.08
CA CYS A 214 -13.70 4.72 11.05
C CYS A 214 -14.40 3.73 10.12
N ARG A 215 -15.57 4.12 9.59
CA ARG A 215 -16.30 3.42 8.54
C ARG A 215 -16.40 4.30 7.30
N VAL A 216 -15.97 3.77 6.15
CA VAL A 216 -16.04 4.49 4.86
C VAL A 216 -17.50 4.73 4.49
N ALA A 217 -17.90 5.99 4.39
CA ALA A 217 -19.24 6.39 4.01
C ALA A 217 -19.33 6.79 2.52
N GLN A 218 -18.31 7.48 2.01
CA GLN A 218 -18.28 7.93 0.62
C GLN A 218 -16.85 7.95 0.08
N ARG A 219 -16.74 7.83 -1.23
CA ARG A 219 -15.48 7.94 -1.98
C ARG A 219 -15.67 8.91 -3.15
N LEU A 220 -14.79 9.89 -3.27
CA LEU A 220 -14.71 10.79 -4.42
C LEU A 220 -13.45 10.48 -5.22
N GLU A 221 -13.63 10.22 -6.50
CA GLU A 221 -12.52 9.91 -7.38
C GLU A 221 -11.77 11.19 -7.80
N GLY A 222 -10.48 11.25 -7.45
CA GLY A 222 -9.53 12.22 -7.99
C GLY A 222 -8.69 11.59 -9.12
N PRO A 223 -7.82 12.40 -9.77
CA PRO A 223 -6.94 11.87 -10.83
C PRO A 223 -6.01 10.75 -10.39
N ASP A 224 -5.39 10.87 -9.23
CA ASP A 224 -4.38 9.96 -8.67
C ASP A 224 -4.68 9.50 -7.24
N HIS A 225 -5.67 10.11 -6.57
CA HIS A 225 -6.10 9.76 -5.22
C HIS A 225 -7.62 9.56 -5.17
N TRP A 226 -8.05 8.73 -4.24
CA TRP A 226 -9.40 8.73 -3.71
C TRP A 226 -9.47 9.68 -2.51
N ILE A 227 -10.47 10.53 -2.47
CA ILE A 227 -10.83 11.27 -1.25
C ILE A 227 -11.91 10.45 -0.56
N ILE A 228 -11.56 9.85 0.55
CA ILE A 228 -12.46 9.00 1.34
C ILE A 228 -13.04 9.84 2.45
N TYR A 229 -14.37 9.95 2.50
CA TYR A 229 -15.09 10.43 3.66
C TYR A 229 -15.49 9.23 4.52
N ALA A 230 -15.15 9.28 5.81
CA ALA A 230 -15.46 8.23 6.76
C ALA A 230 -16.07 8.79 8.04
N GLU A 231 -17.10 8.12 8.54
CA GLU A 231 -17.69 8.38 9.84
C GLU A 231 -16.81 7.77 10.92
N VAL A 232 -16.59 8.50 11.99
CA VAL A 232 -15.83 8.04 13.16
C VAL A 232 -16.77 7.35 14.12
N GLU A 233 -16.60 6.04 14.29
CA GLU A 233 -17.45 5.21 15.15
C GLU A 233 -16.92 5.13 16.59
N GLN A 234 -15.59 5.27 16.77
CA GLN A 234 -14.93 5.25 18.08
C GLN A 234 -13.58 5.93 18.04
N GLY A 235 -13.03 6.26 19.19
CA GLY A 235 -11.69 6.81 19.32
C GLY A 235 -11.21 6.84 20.76
N ASN A 236 -9.90 6.91 20.92
CA ASN A 236 -9.28 7.11 22.23
C ASN A 236 -7.95 7.85 22.07
N VAL A 237 -7.56 8.56 23.10
CA VAL A 237 -6.28 9.28 23.23
C VAL A 237 -5.49 8.67 24.39
N SER A 238 -4.22 8.35 24.17
CA SER A 238 -3.35 7.73 25.18
C SER A 238 -2.73 8.77 26.14
N ASP A 239 -2.53 9.99 25.66
CA ASP A 239 -1.90 11.08 26.41
C ASP A 239 -2.45 12.42 25.92
N THR A 240 -3.22 13.10 26.78
CA THR A 240 -3.88 14.38 26.44
C THR A 240 -2.91 15.57 26.41
N GLU A 241 -1.73 15.45 27.00
CA GLU A 241 -0.73 16.52 27.06
C GLU A 241 0.24 16.47 25.87
N ALA A 242 0.30 15.34 25.15
CA ALA A 242 1.20 15.17 24.04
C ALA A 242 0.65 15.77 22.73
N SER A 243 1.54 16.21 21.86
CA SER A 243 1.21 16.82 20.57
C SER A 243 1.23 15.80 19.43
N THR A 244 0.38 16.04 18.42
CA THR A 244 0.39 15.30 17.16
C THR A 244 1.63 15.67 16.34
N ALA A 245 2.30 14.67 15.77
CA ALA A 245 3.38 14.90 14.82
C ALA A 245 2.86 15.62 13.56
N VAL A 246 3.61 16.62 13.10
CA VAL A 246 3.25 17.45 11.94
C VAL A 246 4.20 17.15 10.77
N HIS A 247 3.62 17.02 9.59
CA HIS A 247 4.34 16.86 8.33
C HIS A 247 4.54 18.22 7.66
N HIS A 248 5.80 18.66 7.58
CA HIS A 248 6.19 19.86 6.85
C HIS A 248 6.78 19.48 5.50
N ARG A 249 6.11 19.87 4.42
CA ARG A 249 6.58 19.65 3.05
C ARG A 249 7.26 20.89 2.50
N LYS A 250 8.24 20.70 1.61
CA LYS A 250 8.89 21.80 0.87
C LYS A 250 8.20 22.08 -0.45
N VAL A 251 7.62 21.06 -1.07
CA VAL A 251 6.90 21.10 -2.36
C VAL A 251 5.64 20.26 -2.29
N GLY A 252 4.67 20.53 -3.15
CA GLY A 252 3.33 19.96 -3.08
C GLY A 252 3.10 18.66 -3.84
N ASN A 253 4.05 18.21 -4.65
CA ASN A 253 3.86 17.15 -5.63
C ASN A 253 4.45 15.78 -5.24
N HIS A 254 4.97 15.63 -4.02
CA HIS A 254 5.43 14.35 -3.46
C HIS A 254 5.47 14.40 -1.93
N TYR A 255 5.54 13.20 -1.34
CA TYR A 255 5.65 12.98 0.10
C TYR A 255 7.10 13.09 0.59
#